data_5e061b2d41658007e93d3a4479e60a9a
#
_entry.id   5e061b2d41658007e93d3a4479e60a9a
#
_cell.length_a   1.000
_cell.length_b   1.000
_cell.length_c   1.000
_cell.angle_alpha   90.00
_cell.angle_beta   90.00
_cell.angle_gamma   90.00
#
_symmetry.space_group_name_H-M   'P 1'
#
loop_
_entity.id
_entity.type
_entity.pdbx_description
1 polymer ?
#
loop_
_entity_poly.entity_id
_entity_poly.type
_entity_poly.pdbx_seq_one_letter_code
_entity_poly.pdbx_strand_id
1 'polypeptide(L)'
;MDQLLVVGVGGIGVLAGNEKGAGDIGSDLVTMSAPMMMSSAKEFIVGDDSGWSLGFDYQAWAVDKNFQVGDKLVFKYAAGAHSVFKVNGTGFQSCIKPPANEALTTGDDAIVLATPGKKWYICGVGNHCDMGQKLTINVQPLELKPIVAPSPSPSPLPGKPYPWKKVAKRPFLNNLHWW
;
A
#
# COMPACT_ATOMS: atom_id res chain seq x y z
N MET A 1 10.14 41.26 7.70
CA MET A 1 9.10 41.37 8.74
C MET A 1 8.34 40.04 8.71
N ASP A 2 8.71 39.23 9.67
CA ASP A 2 8.24 37.87 9.82
C ASP A 2 6.80 37.79 10.30
N GLN A 3 6.04 36.86 9.77
CA GLN A 3 4.85 36.34 10.44
C GLN A 3 4.92 34.82 10.42
N LEU A 4 5.43 34.28 11.51
CA LEU A 4 5.30 32.86 11.86
C LEU A 4 3.86 32.60 12.31
N LEU A 5 3.15 31.78 11.58
CA LEU A 5 1.82 31.31 11.98
C LEU A 5 1.98 30.00 12.76
N VAL A 6 1.97 30.12 14.10
CA VAL A 6 1.93 28.98 15.01
C VAL A 6 0.47 28.54 15.14
N VAL A 7 0.16 27.35 14.61
CA VAL A 7 -1.13 26.70 14.85
C VAL A 7 -1.06 25.99 16.21
N GLY A 8 -1.76 26.54 17.19
CA GLY A 8 -1.87 25.99 18.53
C GLY A 8 -2.73 24.73 18.55
N VAL A 9 -2.20 23.67 19.17
CA VAL A 9 -2.92 22.45 19.51
C VAL A 9 -3.80 22.77 20.70
N GLY A 10 -5.13 22.83 20.47
CA GLY A 10 -6.13 23.04 21.52
C GLY A 10 -6.24 21.84 22.45
N GLY A 11 -5.86 22.04 23.72
CA GLY A 11 -6.07 21.08 24.77
C GLY A 11 -7.56 20.93 25.10
N ILE A 12 -8.02 19.68 25.20
CA ILE A 12 -9.36 19.34 25.65
C ILE A 12 -9.36 19.37 27.17
N GLY A 13 -10.00 20.39 27.75
CA GLY A 13 -10.22 20.50 29.18
C GLY A 13 -11.22 19.45 29.65
N VAL A 14 -10.80 18.66 30.64
CA VAL A 14 -11.67 17.75 31.37
C VAL A 14 -12.47 18.54 32.40
N LEU A 15 -13.79 18.69 32.20
CA LEU A 15 -14.69 19.15 33.26
C LEU A 15 -15.19 17.93 33.99
N ALA A 16 -14.83 17.84 35.27
CA ALA A 16 -15.38 16.88 36.21
C ALA A 16 -16.81 17.34 36.62
N GLY A 17 -17.82 16.68 36.05
CA GLY A 17 -19.21 16.79 36.48
C GLY A 17 -19.59 15.55 37.26
N ASN A 18 -19.87 15.71 38.56
CA ASN A 18 -20.38 14.67 39.43
C ASN A 18 -21.91 14.61 39.29
N GLU A 19 -22.43 13.57 38.64
CA GLU A 19 -23.87 13.27 38.70
C GLU A 19 -24.11 11.79 39.05
N LYS A 20 -24.73 11.59 40.16
CA LYS A 20 -25.33 10.33 40.64
C LYS A 20 -26.61 10.05 39.85
N GLY A 21 -26.78 8.82 39.39
CA GLY A 21 -28.13 8.34 39.08
C GLY A 21 -28.21 7.33 37.94
N ALA A 22 -28.28 6.07 38.32
CA ALA A 22 -29.11 4.98 37.79
C ALA A 22 -29.29 4.83 36.27
N GLY A 23 -28.90 3.65 35.77
CA GLY A 23 -29.36 3.13 34.49
C GLY A 23 -28.26 2.49 33.70
N ASP A 24 -27.89 1.28 34.10
CA ASP A 24 -27.05 0.38 33.31
C ASP A 24 -27.81 -0.05 32.05
N ILE A 25 -27.60 0.63 30.95
CA ILE A 25 -27.86 0.10 29.63
C ILE A 25 -26.51 -0.01 28.97
N GLY A 26 -25.97 -1.24 29.01
CA GLY A 26 -24.72 -1.62 28.35
C GLY A 26 -24.76 -1.27 26.87
N SER A 27 -24.26 -0.09 26.55
CA SER A 27 -23.90 0.26 25.17
C SER A 27 -22.49 -0.26 24.91
N ASP A 28 -22.38 -1.55 24.58
CA ASP A 28 -21.19 -2.09 23.98
C ASP A 28 -20.99 -1.37 22.65
N LEU A 29 -20.30 -0.23 22.72
CA LEU A 29 -19.68 0.40 21.57
C LEU A 29 -18.54 -0.51 21.13
N VAL A 30 -18.90 -1.54 20.35
CA VAL A 30 -17.91 -2.30 19.60
C VAL A 30 -17.31 -1.35 18.59
N THR A 31 -16.20 -0.72 18.97
CA THR A 31 -15.38 0.07 18.07
C THR A 31 -14.76 -0.93 17.07
N MET A 32 -15.47 -1.15 15.97
CA MET A 32 -14.92 -1.92 14.85
C MET A 32 -13.81 -1.09 14.21
N SER A 33 -12.61 -1.23 14.75
CA SER A 33 -11.39 -0.80 14.09
C SER A 33 -11.17 -1.73 12.90
N ALA A 34 -11.66 -1.33 11.74
CA ALA A 34 -11.36 -2.05 10.51
C ALA A 34 -9.84 -2.00 10.27
N PRO A 35 -9.17 -3.13 10.06
CA PRO A 35 -7.77 -3.13 9.71
C PRO A 35 -7.61 -2.46 8.34
N MET A 36 -6.97 -1.31 8.30
CA MET A 36 -6.54 -0.69 7.05
C MET A 36 -5.43 -1.58 6.48
N MET A 37 -5.73 -2.34 5.43
CA MET A 37 -4.71 -2.96 4.63
C MET A 37 -3.97 -1.88 3.87
N MET A 38 -2.82 -1.46 4.38
CA MET A 38 -1.90 -0.59 3.67
C MET A 38 -1.34 -1.39 2.49
N SER A 39 -1.64 -0.95 1.28
CA SER A 39 -0.92 -1.42 0.09
C SER A 39 0.55 -1.06 0.29
N SER A 40 1.43 -2.06 0.31
CA SER A 40 2.87 -1.84 0.41
C SER A 40 3.37 -1.24 -0.89
N ALA A 41 4.00 -0.06 -0.82
CA ALA A 41 4.69 0.54 -1.95
C ALA A 41 5.80 -0.40 -2.44
N LYS A 42 5.84 -0.64 -3.74
CA LYS A 42 6.86 -1.46 -4.39
C LYS A 42 8.03 -0.61 -4.84
N GLU A 43 9.20 -1.22 -4.91
CA GLU A 43 10.39 -0.61 -5.48
C GLU A 43 10.78 -1.36 -6.76
N PHE A 44 10.96 -0.62 -7.85
CA PHE A 44 11.35 -1.16 -9.14
C PHE A 44 12.74 -0.64 -9.50
N ILE A 45 13.73 -1.53 -9.56
CA ILE A 45 15.04 -1.21 -10.10
C ILE A 45 14.89 -1.14 -11.62
N VAL A 46 15.10 0.04 -12.21
CA VAL A 46 14.93 0.25 -13.65
C VAL A 46 15.99 -0.50 -14.41
N GLY A 47 15.57 -1.42 -15.29
CA GLY A 47 16.47 -2.29 -16.05
C GLY A 47 16.95 -3.53 -15.27
N ASP A 48 16.38 -3.77 -14.08
CA ASP A 48 16.74 -4.89 -13.19
C ASP A 48 18.28 -4.95 -12.99
N ASP A 49 18.95 -6.08 -13.25
CA ASP A 49 20.40 -6.26 -13.08
C ASP A 49 21.25 -5.42 -14.06
N SER A 50 20.68 -5.00 -15.19
CA SER A 50 21.37 -4.14 -16.18
C SER A 50 21.44 -2.68 -15.72
N GLY A 51 20.58 -2.27 -14.79
CA GLY A 51 20.47 -0.90 -14.32
C GLY A 51 20.08 0.10 -15.42
N TRP A 52 20.43 1.38 -15.21
CA TRP A 52 20.20 2.45 -16.16
C TRP A 52 21.40 2.60 -17.09
N SER A 53 21.39 1.89 -18.22
CA SER A 53 22.52 1.76 -19.15
C SER A 53 22.09 1.85 -20.61
N LEU A 54 23.04 1.95 -21.54
CA LEU A 54 22.80 1.88 -22.97
C LEU A 54 22.53 0.44 -23.42
N GLY A 55 21.76 0.31 -24.51
CA GLY A 55 21.54 -0.98 -25.17
C GLY A 55 20.49 -1.87 -24.48
N PHE A 56 19.77 -1.35 -23.50
CA PHE A 56 18.69 -2.06 -22.82
C PHE A 56 17.32 -1.56 -23.29
N ASP A 57 16.36 -2.47 -23.51
CA ASP A 57 15.00 -2.14 -23.92
C ASP A 57 14.09 -1.88 -22.69
N TYR A 58 14.06 -0.62 -22.27
CA TYR A 58 13.23 -0.19 -21.14
C TYR A 58 11.74 -0.27 -21.41
N GLN A 59 11.31 -0.26 -22.68
CA GLN A 59 9.90 -0.37 -23.01
C GLN A 59 9.45 -1.82 -22.82
N ALA A 60 10.20 -2.78 -23.30
CA ALA A 60 9.94 -4.20 -23.05
C ALA A 60 9.97 -4.53 -21.55
N TRP A 61 10.95 -3.98 -20.81
CA TRP A 61 11.04 -4.14 -19.37
C TRP A 61 9.80 -3.65 -18.62
N ALA A 62 9.17 -2.57 -19.07
CA ALA A 62 8.03 -1.97 -18.41
C ALA A 62 6.68 -2.66 -18.71
N VAL A 63 6.58 -3.45 -19.80
CA VAL A 63 5.31 -4.04 -20.27
C VAL A 63 4.65 -4.90 -19.21
N ASP A 64 5.41 -5.76 -18.53
CA ASP A 64 4.89 -6.72 -17.57
C ASP A 64 4.83 -6.18 -16.13
N LYS A 65 5.14 -4.91 -15.93
CA LYS A 65 5.17 -4.29 -14.61
C LYS A 65 3.92 -3.43 -14.37
N ASN A 66 3.32 -3.60 -13.21
CA ASN A 66 2.19 -2.79 -12.77
C ASN A 66 2.68 -1.74 -11.77
N PHE A 67 2.74 -0.49 -12.21
CA PHE A 67 3.13 0.66 -11.41
C PHE A 67 1.91 1.32 -10.80
N GLN A 68 1.97 1.61 -9.50
CA GLN A 68 0.88 2.25 -8.75
C GLN A 68 1.39 3.53 -8.05
N VAL A 69 0.47 4.41 -7.70
CA VAL A 69 0.79 5.57 -6.86
C VAL A 69 1.37 5.08 -5.52
N GLY A 70 2.48 5.68 -5.11
CA GLY A 70 3.25 5.28 -3.92
C GLY A 70 4.46 4.42 -4.23
N ASP A 71 4.51 3.72 -5.37
CA ASP A 71 5.68 2.94 -5.78
C ASP A 71 6.90 3.84 -6.06
N LYS A 72 8.09 3.22 -6.13
CA LYS A 72 9.35 3.89 -6.43
C LYS A 72 10.01 3.29 -7.66
N LEU A 73 10.58 4.15 -8.50
CA LEU A 73 11.59 3.76 -9.50
C LEU A 73 12.98 4.06 -8.93
N VAL A 74 13.88 3.10 -9.04
CA VAL A 74 15.29 3.25 -8.65
C VAL A 74 16.17 3.11 -9.88
N PHE A 75 16.89 4.16 -10.21
CA PHE A 75 17.82 4.21 -11.34
C PHE A 75 19.22 3.98 -10.82
N LYS A 76 19.80 2.80 -11.10
CA LYS A 76 21.15 2.44 -10.70
C LYS A 76 22.11 2.52 -11.88
N TYR A 77 23.22 3.27 -11.72
CA TYR A 77 24.25 3.44 -12.75
C TYR A 77 25.55 3.97 -12.13
N ALA A 78 26.65 3.87 -12.86
CA ALA A 78 27.90 4.46 -12.41
C ALA A 78 27.78 6.00 -12.40
N ALA A 79 28.08 6.62 -11.27
CA ALA A 79 28.01 8.08 -11.12
C ALA A 79 28.80 8.78 -12.23
N GLY A 80 28.19 9.79 -12.85
CA GLY A 80 28.76 10.52 -13.98
C GLY A 80 28.61 9.85 -15.36
N ALA A 81 28.23 8.56 -15.42
CA ALA A 81 28.01 7.89 -16.71
C ALA A 81 26.66 8.23 -17.33
N HIS A 82 25.66 8.45 -16.51
CA HIS A 82 24.27 8.71 -16.91
C HIS A 82 23.63 9.77 -16.04
N SER A 83 22.43 10.17 -16.42
CA SER A 83 21.56 11.04 -15.63
C SER A 83 20.11 10.66 -15.87
N VAL A 84 19.20 11.14 -15.00
CA VAL A 84 17.77 10.93 -15.16
C VAL A 84 17.04 12.26 -15.13
N PHE A 85 16.29 12.53 -16.20
CA PHE A 85 15.37 13.66 -16.28
C PHE A 85 13.93 13.17 -16.33
N LYS A 86 13.06 13.83 -15.60
CA LYS A 86 11.61 13.74 -15.82
C LYS A 86 11.24 14.69 -16.95
N VAL A 87 10.54 14.20 -17.95
CA VAL A 87 10.12 15.02 -19.09
C VAL A 87 8.63 14.83 -19.39
N ASN A 88 8.09 15.60 -20.30
CA ASN A 88 6.77 15.37 -20.89
C ASN A 88 6.85 14.49 -22.13
N GLY A 89 5.69 14.17 -22.75
CA GLY A 89 5.64 13.31 -23.93
C GLY A 89 6.46 13.85 -25.12
N THR A 90 6.45 15.16 -25.36
CA THR A 90 7.24 15.82 -26.42
C THR A 90 8.73 15.73 -26.12
N GLY A 91 9.13 16.03 -24.88
CA GLY A 91 10.52 15.91 -24.45
C GLY A 91 11.04 14.48 -24.57
N PHE A 92 10.20 13.49 -24.28
CA PHE A 92 10.55 12.08 -24.44
C PHE A 92 10.73 11.67 -25.91
N GLN A 93 9.85 12.13 -26.80
CA GLN A 93 9.93 11.79 -28.22
C GLN A 93 11.16 12.42 -28.88
N SER A 94 11.40 13.68 -28.61
CA SER A 94 12.45 14.48 -29.25
C SER A 94 13.72 14.62 -28.43
N CYS A 95 13.86 13.85 -27.34
CA CYS A 95 15.02 13.88 -26.44
C CYS A 95 15.39 15.30 -25.95
N ILE A 96 14.36 16.15 -25.73
CA ILE A 96 14.56 17.52 -25.26
C ILE A 96 14.87 17.48 -23.77
N LYS A 97 16.07 17.94 -23.41
CA LYS A 97 16.59 17.93 -22.05
C LYS A 97 16.09 19.18 -21.30
N PRO A 98 15.54 19.04 -20.08
CA PRO A 98 15.32 20.14 -19.15
C PRO A 98 16.65 20.80 -18.74
N PRO A 99 16.58 21.94 -18.00
CA PRO A 99 17.76 22.56 -17.40
C PRO A 99 18.58 21.56 -16.56
N ALA A 100 19.91 21.66 -16.63
CA ALA A 100 20.83 20.70 -16.02
C ALA A 100 20.65 20.52 -14.50
N ASN A 101 20.17 21.55 -13.80
CA ASN A 101 19.87 21.48 -12.37
C ASN A 101 18.65 20.63 -12.00
N GLU A 102 17.87 20.17 -12.98
CA GLU A 102 16.77 19.22 -12.79
C GLU A 102 17.22 17.75 -12.95
N ALA A 103 18.47 17.53 -13.35
CA ALA A 103 19.01 16.20 -13.53
C ALA A 103 19.27 15.50 -12.20
N LEU A 104 18.88 14.23 -12.11
CA LEU A 104 19.35 13.33 -11.08
C LEU A 104 20.63 12.66 -11.59
N THR A 105 21.70 12.66 -10.79
CA THR A 105 23.06 12.28 -11.24
C THR A 105 23.84 11.48 -10.19
N THR A 106 23.18 10.99 -9.14
CA THR A 106 23.88 10.38 -8.01
C THR A 106 24.36 8.95 -8.30
N GLY A 107 23.76 8.28 -9.28
CA GLY A 107 24.03 6.87 -9.59
C GLY A 107 23.12 5.89 -8.84
N ASP A 108 22.36 6.36 -7.87
CA ASP A 108 21.32 5.61 -7.15
C ASP A 108 20.15 6.56 -6.88
N ASP A 109 19.45 6.90 -7.94
CA ASP A 109 18.39 7.91 -7.91
C ASP A 109 17.00 7.27 -7.74
N ALA A 110 16.31 7.58 -6.66
CA ALA A 110 14.97 7.09 -6.37
C ALA A 110 13.90 8.14 -6.68
N ILE A 111 12.87 7.74 -7.42
CA ILE A 111 11.72 8.58 -7.78
C ILE A 111 10.44 7.95 -7.28
N VAL A 112 9.73 8.62 -6.37
CA VAL A 112 8.39 8.19 -5.92
C VAL A 112 7.35 8.55 -6.99
N LEU A 113 6.49 7.60 -7.32
CA LEU A 113 5.38 7.75 -8.25
C LEU A 113 4.18 8.38 -7.52
N ALA A 114 4.22 9.69 -7.31
CA ALA A 114 3.26 10.41 -6.47
C ALA A 114 1.87 10.62 -7.12
N THR A 115 1.77 10.51 -8.44
CA THR A 115 0.50 10.79 -9.17
C THR A 115 0.28 9.77 -10.28
N PRO A 116 -0.99 9.42 -10.57
CA PRO A 116 -1.30 8.49 -11.65
C PRO A 116 -1.04 9.09 -13.03
N GLY A 117 -1.10 8.24 -14.07
CA GLY A 117 -0.94 8.61 -15.47
C GLY A 117 0.44 8.34 -16.03
N LYS A 118 0.64 8.71 -17.30
CA LYS A 118 1.91 8.48 -18.00
C LYS A 118 3.05 9.30 -17.41
N LYS A 119 4.22 8.69 -17.29
CA LYS A 119 5.48 9.30 -16.85
C LYS A 119 6.57 8.97 -17.86
N TRP A 120 7.48 9.92 -18.06
CA TRP A 120 8.54 9.80 -19.05
C TRP A 120 9.87 10.21 -18.44
N TYR A 121 10.89 9.39 -18.69
CA TYR A 121 12.24 9.58 -18.18
C TYR A 121 13.24 9.41 -19.32
N ILE A 122 14.26 10.26 -19.36
CA ILE A 122 15.33 10.18 -20.36
C ILE A 122 16.69 10.32 -19.70
N CYS A 123 17.74 9.75 -20.31
CA CYS A 123 19.11 10.08 -19.99
C CYS A 123 19.49 11.39 -20.68
N GLY A 124 20.12 12.31 -19.95
CA GLY A 124 20.55 13.59 -20.49
C GLY A 124 22.00 13.63 -20.96
N VAL A 125 22.77 12.56 -20.83
CA VAL A 125 24.17 12.51 -21.23
C VAL A 125 24.29 12.30 -22.75
N GLY A 126 25.07 13.13 -23.41
CA GLY A 126 25.32 12.99 -24.83
C GLY A 126 24.08 12.77 -25.68
N ASN A 127 24.08 11.72 -26.49
CA ASN A 127 22.97 11.25 -27.33
C ASN A 127 22.32 9.95 -26.77
N HIS A 128 22.50 9.64 -25.49
CA HIS A 128 21.99 8.40 -24.89
C HIS A 128 20.48 8.23 -25.03
N CYS A 129 19.71 9.31 -24.92
CA CYS A 129 18.26 9.28 -25.14
C CYS A 129 17.92 8.84 -26.58
N ASP A 130 18.61 9.35 -27.57
CA ASP A 130 18.40 9.01 -28.98
C ASP A 130 18.81 7.55 -29.25
N MET A 131 19.77 7.03 -28.50
CA MET A 131 20.20 5.63 -28.51
C MET A 131 19.27 4.71 -27.72
N GLY A 132 18.11 5.22 -27.25
CA GLY A 132 17.08 4.43 -26.59
C GLY A 132 17.14 4.40 -25.05
N GLN A 133 18.07 5.11 -24.41
CA GLN A 133 18.10 5.19 -22.94
C GLN A 133 17.02 6.15 -22.44
N LYS A 134 15.80 5.69 -22.53
CA LYS A 134 14.56 6.40 -22.14
C LYS A 134 13.47 5.42 -21.75
N LEU A 135 12.64 5.80 -20.79
CA LEU A 135 11.58 4.97 -20.21
C LEU A 135 10.25 5.72 -20.18
N THR A 136 9.17 5.09 -20.65
CA THR A 136 7.80 5.52 -20.35
C THR A 136 7.07 4.45 -19.58
N ILE A 137 6.29 4.88 -18.57
CA ILE A 137 5.44 4.01 -17.77
C ILE A 137 4.05 4.62 -17.64
N ASN A 138 3.06 3.79 -17.28
CA ASN A 138 1.74 4.26 -16.90
C ASN A 138 1.49 3.88 -15.43
N VAL A 139 1.30 4.88 -14.57
CA VAL A 139 1.07 4.73 -13.14
C VAL A 139 -0.43 4.64 -12.90
N GLN A 140 -0.87 3.55 -12.27
CA GLN A 140 -2.25 3.34 -11.87
C GLN A 140 -2.57 4.10 -10.58
N PRO A 141 -3.81 4.57 -10.39
CA PRO A 141 -4.25 5.03 -9.09
C PRO A 141 -4.05 3.96 -8.02
N LEU A 142 -3.86 4.37 -6.77
CA LEU A 142 -3.89 3.44 -5.65
C LEU A 142 -5.33 2.95 -5.46
N GLU A 143 -5.61 1.70 -5.82
CA GLU A 143 -6.91 1.09 -5.57
C GLU A 143 -6.99 0.64 -4.11
N LEU A 144 -7.75 1.36 -3.32
CA LEU A 144 -8.21 0.90 -2.01
C LEU A 144 -9.24 -0.20 -2.28
N LYS A 145 -8.83 -1.46 -2.24
CA LYS A 145 -9.79 -2.57 -2.33
C LYS A 145 -10.74 -2.46 -1.15
N PRO A 146 -12.08 -2.38 -1.38
CA PRO A 146 -13.03 -2.43 -0.28
C PRO A 146 -12.77 -3.71 0.52
N ILE A 147 -12.58 -3.58 1.82
CA ILE A 147 -12.59 -4.74 2.70
C ILE A 147 -14.03 -5.25 2.65
N VAL A 148 -14.28 -6.31 1.89
CA VAL A 148 -15.53 -7.02 1.97
C VAL A 148 -15.56 -7.61 3.37
N ALA A 149 -16.36 -7.02 4.25
CA ALA A 149 -16.60 -7.59 5.56
C ALA A 149 -17.02 -9.05 5.35
N PRO A 150 -16.48 -10.00 6.14
CA PRO A 150 -16.94 -11.38 6.05
C PRO A 150 -18.45 -11.37 6.18
N SER A 151 -19.13 -12.00 5.22
CA SER A 151 -20.58 -12.16 5.25
C SER A 151 -20.96 -12.70 6.62
N PRO A 152 -21.95 -12.11 7.32
CA PRO A 152 -22.35 -12.63 8.60
C PRO A 152 -22.66 -14.12 8.44
N SER A 153 -22.00 -14.93 9.27
CA SER A 153 -22.28 -16.38 9.32
C SER A 153 -23.78 -16.57 9.44
N PRO A 154 -24.37 -17.47 8.62
CA PRO A 154 -25.81 -17.69 8.72
C PRO A 154 -26.15 -18.02 10.17
N SER A 155 -27.06 -17.26 10.74
CA SER A 155 -27.59 -17.52 12.08
C SER A 155 -28.03 -18.98 12.13
N PRO A 156 -27.70 -19.74 13.19
CA PRO A 156 -28.20 -21.10 13.33
C PRO A 156 -29.72 -21.07 13.20
N LEU A 157 -30.27 -21.81 12.28
CA LEU A 157 -31.72 -22.01 12.19
C LEU A 157 -32.22 -22.44 13.59
N PRO A 158 -33.37 -21.92 14.07
CA PRO A 158 -33.91 -22.37 15.31
C PRO A 158 -34.04 -23.89 15.27
N GLY A 159 -33.17 -24.56 16.01
CA GLY A 159 -33.06 -26.00 16.02
C GLY A 159 -34.37 -26.59 16.46
N LYS A 160 -34.92 -27.52 15.68
CA LYS A 160 -35.99 -28.38 16.16
C LYS A 160 -35.54 -28.95 17.51
N PRO A 161 -36.39 -28.92 18.56
CA PRO A 161 -35.97 -29.46 19.85
C PRO A 161 -35.57 -30.91 19.68
N TYR A 162 -34.30 -31.21 20.02
CA TYR A 162 -33.81 -32.58 20.03
C TYR A 162 -34.67 -33.41 20.97
N PRO A 163 -35.31 -34.51 20.52
CA PRO A 163 -36.03 -35.38 21.41
C PRO A 163 -35.03 -35.94 22.43
N TRP A 164 -35.28 -35.60 23.71
CA TRP A 164 -34.50 -36.12 24.82
C TRP A 164 -34.62 -37.65 24.82
N LYS A 165 -33.60 -38.35 24.31
CA LYS A 165 -33.53 -39.78 24.49
C LYS A 165 -33.49 -40.04 26.01
N LYS A 166 -34.55 -40.67 26.55
CA LYS A 166 -34.59 -41.12 27.93
C LYS A 166 -33.35 -41.97 28.18
N VAL A 167 -32.45 -41.47 28.99
CA VAL A 167 -31.29 -42.24 29.45
C VAL A 167 -31.84 -43.34 30.33
N ALA A 168 -31.85 -44.58 29.80
CA ALA A 168 -32.26 -45.74 30.57
C ALA A 168 -31.27 -45.90 31.72
N LYS A 169 -31.81 -45.80 32.94
CA LYS A 169 -31.06 -46.11 34.16
C LYS A 169 -30.66 -47.55 34.11
N ARG A 170 -29.35 -47.81 33.98
CA ARG A 170 -28.82 -49.16 34.14
C ARG A 170 -28.94 -49.54 35.61
N PRO A 171 -29.53 -50.72 35.92
CA PRO A 171 -29.54 -51.20 37.30
C PRO A 171 -28.14 -51.54 37.73
N PHE A 172 -27.76 -51.04 38.91
CA PHE A 172 -26.54 -51.45 39.60
C PHE A 172 -26.71 -52.92 40.00
N LEU A 173 -25.94 -53.81 39.37
CA LEU A 173 -25.78 -55.17 39.84
C LEU A 173 -24.68 -55.18 40.90
N ASN A 174 -25.09 -55.18 42.17
CA ASN A 174 -24.27 -55.58 43.30
C ASN A 174 -24.00 -57.07 43.16
N ASN A 175 -22.76 -57.43 42.83
CA ASN A 175 -22.25 -58.77 43.08
C ASN A 175 -21.02 -58.64 43.96
N LEU A 176 -21.28 -58.69 45.25
CA LEU A 176 -20.34 -59.08 46.27
C LEU A 176 -20.29 -60.62 46.21
N HIS A 177 -19.18 -61.22 45.81
CA HIS A 177 -18.81 -62.56 46.19
C HIS A 177 -17.36 -62.57 46.59
N TRP A 178 -17.19 -62.78 47.87
CA TRP A 178 -15.96 -63.18 48.52
C TRP A 178 -15.67 -64.65 48.17
N TRP A 179 -14.47 -64.98 47.81
CA TRP A 179 -13.59 -66.09 48.25
C TRP A 179 -12.18 -65.79 47.80
#